data_b696b47bf31494e78872caccfe80c918
#
_entry.id   b696b47bf31494e78872caccfe80c918
#
_cell.length_a   1.000
_cell.length_b   1.000
_cell.length_c   1.000
_cell.angle_alpha   90.00
_cell.angle_beta   90.00
_cell.angle_gamma   90.00
#
_symmetry.space_group_name_H-M   'P 1'
#
loop_
_entity.id
_entity.type
_entity.pdbx_description
1 polymer ?
#
loop_
_entity_poly.entity_id
_entity_poly.type
_entity_poly.pdbx_seq_one_letter_code
_entity_poly.pdbx_strand_id
1 'polypeptide(L)'
;SINLPIDVFLRSLAEDQGEHAVAVVLSGTGSDGMRGVRAVKQAGGMIMVQDPAGAKFDGMPRAAISTGLADFVLPADEMAEQLVAFTRHPHLVSEQNRERLHVDEDGMTRIFAMLRERCKVDFTHYKPSTVTRRVDRRMTINGVETTDEYANHLQSNPAEITTLFRELLIGVTSFFRDTEVFERLRTEIIPNLVESASGRELRLWVAGCST
;
A
#
# COMPACT_ATOMS: atom_id res chain seq x y z
N SER A 1 9.06 -2.99 -27.50
CA SER A 1 8.60 -2.84 -26.11
C SER A 1 9.65 -3.46 -25.20
N ILE A 2 10.04 -2.76 -24.15
CA ILE A 2 10.91 -3.32 -23.12
C ILE A 2 10.08 -4.36 -22.38
N ASN A 3 10.53 -5.62 -22.44
CA ASN A 3 9.88 -6.69 -21.68
C ASN A 3 10.42 -6.65 -20.24
N LEU A 4 9.53 -6.41 -19.28
CA LEU A 4 9.84 -6.33 -17.85
C LEU A 4 9.12 -7.49 -17.13
N PRO A 5 9.65 -8.71 -17.19
CA PRO A 5 8.97 -9.91 -16.70
C PRO A 5 8.73 -9.89 -15.20
N ILE A 6 9.62 -9.28 -14.41
CA ILE A 6 9.46 -9.17 -12.95
C ILE A 6 8.30 -8.22 -12.62
N ASP A 7 8.17 -7.10 -13.30
CA ASP A 7 7.02 -6.20 -13.15
C ASP A 7 5.70 -6.91 -13.47
N VAL A 8 5.65 -7.69 -14.56
CA VAL A 8 4.45 -8.45 -14.95
C VAL A 8 4.09 -9.47 -13.90
N PHE A 9 5.07 -10.27 -13.45
CA PHE A 9 4.86 -11.29 -12.42
C PHE A 9 4.37 -10.70 -11.09
N LEU A 10 5.05 -9.69 -10.56
CA LEU A 10 4.68 -9.09 -9.27
C LEU A 10 3.31 -8.39 -9.32
N ARG A 11 2.93 -7.82 -10.46
CA ARG A 11 1.58 -7.26 -10.62
C ARG A 11 0.51 -8.34 -10.59
N SER A 12 0.72 -9.43 -11.32
CA SER A 12 -0.17 -10.59 -11.29
C SER A 12 -0.27 -11.19 -9.88
N LEU A 13 0.86 -11.31 -9.17
CA LEU A 13 0.89 -11.76 -7.78
C LEU A 13 0.08 -10.83 -6.86
N ALA A 14 0.22 -9.52 -7.03
CA ALA A 14 -0.52 -8.53 -6.24
C ALA A 14 -2.04 -8.61 -6.49
N GLU A 15 -2.45 -8.85 -7.74
CA GLU A 15 -3.86 -9.01 -8.12
C GLU A 15 -4.46 -10.31 -7.54
N ASP A 16 -3.70 -11.40 -7.54
CA ASP A 16 -4.16 -12.72 -7.10
C ASP A 16 -4.12 -12.88 -5.57
N GLN A 17 -3.02 -12.50 -4.92
CA GLN A 17 -2.77 -12.76 -3.50
C GLN A 17 -3.07 -11.56 -2.58
N GLY A 18 -3.22 -10.36 -3.13
CA GLY A 18 -3.55 -9.17 -2.35
C GLY A 18 -2.54 -8.90 -1.22
N GLU A 19 -3.04 -8.81 0.00
CA GLU A 19 -2.24 -8.56 1.21
C GLU A 19 -1.34 -9.72 1.65
N HIS A 20 -1.60 -10.93 1.14
CA HIS A 20 -0.75 -12.11 1.38
C HIS A 20 0.46 -12.15 0.45
N ALA A 21 0.53 -11.27 -0.55
CA ALA A 21 1.65 -11.19 -1.47
C ALA A 21 2.93 -10.74 -0.74
N VAL A 22 4.03 -11.45 -0.97
CA VAL A 22 5.36 -11.06 -0.49
C VAL A 22 6.29 -10.93 -1.68
N ALA A 23 6.86 -9.74 -1.88
CA ALA A 23 7.89 -9.50 -2.88
C ALA A 23 9.27 -9.44 -2.21
N VAL A 24 10.17 -10.31 -2.65
CA VAL A 24 11.57 -10.32 -2.21
C VAL A 24 12.47 -9.91 -3.36
N VAL A 25 13.17 -8.79 -3.22
CA VAL A 25 14.11 -8.27 -4.23
C VAL A 25 15.53 -8.58 -3.79
N LEU A 26 16.19 -9.45 -4.52
CA LEU A 26 17.57 -9.88 -4.26
C LEU A 26 18.54 -9.21 -5.24
N SER A 27 19.83 -9.58 -5.10
CA SER A 27 20.92 -9.17 -5.99
C SER A 27 20.53 -9.32 -7.47
N GLY A 28 20.68 -8.23 -8.22
CA GLY A 28 20.37 -8.18 -9.64
C GLY A 28 20.72 -6.84 -10.25
N THR A 29 20.78 -6.79 -11.59
CA THR A 29 21.08 -5.58 -12.36
C THR A 29 19.81 -4.94 -12.91
N GLY A 30 19.83 -3.62 -13.06
CA GLY A 30 18.72 -2.86 -13.63
C GLY A 30 17.64 -2.48 -12.63
N SER A 31 16.42 -2.23 -13.14
CA SER A 31 15.29 -1.70 -12.35
C SER A 31 13.96 -2.40 -12.66
N ASP A 32 14.01 -3.61 -13.27
CA ASP A 32 12.80 -4.42 -13.46
C ASP A 32 12.23 -4.84 -12.10
N GLY A 33 10.92 -4.82 -11.97
CA GLY A 33 10.20 -5.13 -10.72
C GLY A 33 9.75 -3.91 -9.94
N MET A 34 10.17 -2.68 -10.27
CA MET A 34 9.82 -1.49 -9.48
C MET A 34 8.33 -1.15 -9.54
N ARG A 35 7.67 -1.35 -10.67
CA ARG A 35 6.22 -1.20 -10.82
C ARG A 35 5.49 -2.35 -10.12
N GLY A 36 6.05 -3.55 -10.19
CA GLY A 36 5.55 -4.72 -9.50
C GLY A 36 5.61 -4.57 -7.98
N VAL A 37 6.73 -4.11 -7.43
CA VAL A 37 6.89 -3.76 -6.00
C VAL A 37 5.81 -2.76 -5.57
N ARG A 38 5.55 -1.73 -6.38
CA ARG A 38 4.48 -0.76 -6.11
C ARG A 38 3.10 -1.42 -6.09
N ALA A 39 2.81 -2.32 -7.02
CA ALA A 39 1.54 -3.04 -7.07
C ALA A 39 1.35 -3.92 -5.82
N VAL A 40 2.37 -4.67 -5.42
CA VAL A 40 2.35 -5.48 -4.18
C VAL A 40 2.08 -4.59 -2.95
N LYS A 41 2.77 -3.45 -2.85
CA LYS A 41 2.55 -2.50 -1.74
C LYS A 41 1.12 -1.94 -1.73
N GLN A 42 0.58 -1.60 -2.90
CA GLN A 42 -0.79 -1.10 -3.06
C GLN A 42 -1.83 -2.15 -2.65
N ALA A 43 -1.59 -3.41 -2.99
CA ALA A 43 -2.44 -4.53 -2.60
C ALA A 43 -2.39 -4.85 -1.09
N GLY A 44 -1.42 -4.28 -0.36
CA GLY A 44 -1.22 -4.51 1.08
C GLY A 44 -0.15 -5.55 1.39
N GLY A 45 0.50 -6.11 0.40
CA GLY A 45 1.55 -7.11 0.54
C GLY A 45 2.85 -6.55 1.12
N MET A 46 3.76 -7.44 1.50
CA MET A 46 5.06 -7.13 2.11
C MET A 46 6.18 -7.05 1.07
N ILE A 47 7.13 -6.14 1.29
CA ILE A 47 8.29 -5.95 0.43
C ILE A 47 9.57 -6.07 1.25
N MET A 48 10.38 -7.07 0.91
CA MET A 48 11.71 -7.26 1.44
C MET A 48 12.75 -6.98 0.36
N VAL A 49 13.81 -6.29 0.72
CA VAL A 49 14.91 -5.97 -0.20
C VAL A 49 16.23 -6.39 0.45
N GLN A 50 17.07 -7.06 -0.33
CA GLN A 50 18.41 -7.41 0.12
C GLN A 50 19.23 -6.14 0.37
N ASP A 51 19.97 -6.10 1.48
CA ASP A 51 20.93 -5.04 1.75
C ASP A 51 21.94 -4.95 0.60
N PRO A 52 22.05 -3.77 -0.06
CA PRO A 52 23.01 -3.55 -1.14
C PRO A 52 24.44 -3.90 -0.77
N ALA A 53 24.84 -3.76 0.51
CA ALA A 53 26.20 -4.05 0.96
C ALA A 53 26.55 -5.55 0.82
N GLY A 54 25.57 -6.44 0.92
CA GLY A 54 25.75 -7.89 0.73
C GLY A 54 25.39 -8.39 -0.66
N ALA A 55 24.94 -7.52 -1.57
CA ALA A 55 24.52 -7.92 -2.89
C ALA A 55 25.69 -7.91 -3.89
N LYS A 56 25.89 -9.02 -4.63
CA LYS A 56 26.89 -9.07 -5.71
C LYS A 56 26.61 -8.04 -6.80
N PHE A 57 25.33 -7.81 -7.10
CA PHE A 57 24.84 -6.77 -8.00
C PHE A 57 23.75 -5.99 -7.28
N ASP A 58 24.02 -4.75 -6.95
CA ASP A 58 23.16 -3.93 -6.08
C ASP A 58 22.14 -3.06 -6.85
N GLY A 59 22.11 -3.12 -8.18
CA GLY A 59 21.24 -2.28 -9.01
C GLY A 59 19.75 -2.45 -8.69
N MET A 60 19.24 -3.68 -8.67
CA MET A 60 17.84 -3.97 -8.33
C MET A 60 17.50 -3.64 -6.86
N PRO A 61 18.29 -4.04 -5.86
CA PRO A 61 18.08 -3.62 -4.47
C PRO A 61 18.02 -2.11 -4.31
N ARG A 62 18.99 -1.37 -4.84
CA ARG A 62 18.99 0.12 -4.78
C ARG A 62 17.77 0.73 -5.46
N ALA A 63 17.38 0.20 -6.62
CA ALA A 63 16.18 0.66 -7.32
C ALA A 63 14.92 0.43 -6.46
N ALA A 64 14.78 -0.75 -5.84
CA ALA A 64 13.67 -1.05 -4.95
C ALA A 64 13.64 -0.13 -3.71
N ILE A 65 14.78 0.07 -3.05
CA ILE A 65 14.91 0.97 -1.89
C ILE A 65 14.55 2.41 -2.27
N SER A 66 14.97 2.87 -3.45
CA SER A 66 14.69 4.23 -3.93
C SER A 66 13.20 4.53 -4.11
N THR A 67 12.35 3.50 -4.24
CA THR A 67 10.89 3.67 -4.26
C THR A 67 10.33 4.14 -2.93
N GLY A 68 11.06 3.96 -1.82
CA GLY A 68 10.60 4.22 -0.46
C GLY A 68 9.51 3.26 0.02
N LEU A 69 9.30 2.12 -0.69
CA LEU A 69 8.22 1.16 -0.42
C LEU A 69 8.68 -0.11 0.29
N ALA A 70 10.00 -0.32 0.43
CA ALA A 70 10.56 -1.46 1.16
C ALA A 70 10.13 -1.44 2.62
N ASP A 71 9.61 -2.56 3.11
CA ASP A 71 9.28 -2.74 4.54
C ASP A 71 10.52 -3.15 5.32
N PHE A 72 11.34 -4.00 4.70
CA PHE A 72 12.60 -4.49 5.27
C PHE A 72 13.72 -4.36 4.26
N VAL A 73 14.88 -3.93 4.75
CA VAL A 73 16.15 -3.99 4.03
C VAL A 73 17.11 -4.79 4.90
N LEU A 74 17.39 -6.04 4.51
CA LEU A 74 18.06 -7.03 5.33
C LEU A 74 19.13 -7.79 4.53
N PRO A 75 20.17 -8.33 5.20
CA PRO A 75 20.99 -9.39 4.64
C PRO A 75 20.11 -10.58 4.20
N ALA A 76 20.52 -11.27 3.14
CA ALA A 76 19.70 -12.35 2.55
C ALA A 76 19.43 -13.52 3.51
N ASP A 77 20.37 -13.81 4.40
CA ASP A 77 20.29 -14.84 5.43
C ASP A 77 19.29 -14.52 6.56
N GLU A 78 19.04 -13.25 6.83
CA GLU A 78 18.07 -12.80 7.83
C GLU A 78 16.63 -12.78 7.30
N MET A 79 16.43 -12.77 5.98
CA MET A 79 15.10 -12.65 5.36
C MET A 79 14.18 -13.82 5.69
N ALA A 80 14.71 -15.03 5.81
CA ALA A 80 13.91 -16.22 6.06
C ALA A 80 13.22 -16.17 7.43
N GLU A 81 13.92 -15.71 8.46
CA GLU A 81 13.38 -15.56 9.80
C GLU A 81 12.25 -14.51 9.82
N GLN A 82 12.50 -13.36 9.20
CA GLN A 82 11.50 -12.30 9.10
C GLN A 82 10.27 -12.71 8.30
N LEU A 83 10.45 -13.52 7.24
CA LEU A 83 9.33 -14.06 6.46
C LEU A 83 8.48 -15.02 7.30
N VAL A 84 9.11 -15.91 8.07
CA VAL A 84 8.40 -16.82 8.97
C VAL A 84 7.62 -16.03 10.06
N ALA A 85 8.23 -15.00 10.63
CA ALA A 85 7.57 -14.14 11.61
C ALA A 85 6.32 -13.47 11.02
N PHE A 86 6.44 -12.93 9.81
CA PHE A 86 5.32 -12.29 9.09
C PHE A 86 4.18 -13.28 8.84
N THR A 87 4.47 -14.47 8.29
CA THR A 87 3.42 -15.45 7.94
C THR A 87 2.70 -16.06 9.14
N ARG A 88 3.29 -15.98 10.33
CA ARG A 88 2.68 -16.47 11.59
C ARG A 88 1.86 -15.41 12.31
N HIS A 89 1.86 -14.18 11.85
CA HIS A 89 1.19 -13.10 12.55
C HIS A 89 -0.35 -13.30 12.54
N PRO A 90 -1.04 -13.13 13.68
CA PRO A 90 -2.49 -13.42 13.83
C PRO A 90 -3.38 -12.69 12.82
N HIS A 91 -3.03 -11.45 12.42
CA HIS A 91 -3.81 -10.67 11.46
C HIS A 91 -3.83 -11.26 10.03
N LEU A 92 -2.84 -12.08 9.67
CA LEU A 92 -2.81 -12.77 8.36
C LEU A 92 -3.54 -14.12 8.41
N VAL A 93 -3.66 -14.72 9.59
CA VAL A 93 -4.16 -16.09 9.76
C VAL A 93 -5.67 -16.14 9.95
N SER A 94 -6.35 -15.06 10.37
CA SER A 94 -7.76 -15.11 10.74
C SER A 94 -8.56 -13.87 10.33
N GLU A 95 -9.58 -14.06 9.47
CA GLU A 95 -10.59 -13.02 9.19
C GLU A 95 -11.36 -12.59 10.46
N GLN A 96 -11.51 -13.47 11.44
CA GLN A 96 -12.18 -13.17 12.71
C GLN A 96 -11.42 -12.15 13.58
N ASN A 97 -10.12 -12.01 13.42
CA ASN A 97 -9.35 -10.99 14.12
C ASN A 97 -9.56 -9.59 13.54
N ARG A 98 -10.01 -9.47 12.29
CA ARG A 98 -10.37 -8.17 11.69
C ARG A 98 -11.60 -7.54 12.35
N GLU A 99 -12.53 -8.34 12.83
CA GLU A 99 -13.70 -7.85 13.59
C GLU A 99 -13.32 -7.35 14.99
N ARG A 100 -12.25 -7.89 15.59
CA ARG A 100 -11.77 -7.46 16.92
C ARG A 100 -11.13 -6.08 16.94
N LEU A 101 -10.54 -5.64 15.83
CA LEU A 101 -9.96 -4.29 15.71
C LEU A 101 -11.01 -3.17 15.74
N HIS A 102 -12.27 -3.49 15.41
CA HIS A 102 -13.39 -2.56 15.59
C HIS A 102 -13.79 -2.34 17.06
N VAL A 103 -13.26 -3.13 17.98
CA VAL A 103 -13.62 -3.10 19.41
C VAL A 103 -12.67 -2.23 20.24
N ASP A 104 -11.47 -1.95 19.71
CA ASP A 104 -10.49 -1.09 20.40
C ASP A 104 -10.53 0.34 19.85
N GLU A 105 -11.62 1.05 20.16
CA GLU A 105 -11.79 2.46 19.78
C GLU A 105 -10.71 3.37 20.39
N ASP A 106 -10.20 3.02 21.56
CA ASP A 106 -9.20 3.84 22.29
C ASP A 106 -7.84 3.82 21.55
N GLY A 107 -7.34 2.65 21.16
CA GLY A 107 -6.09 2.51 20.41
C GLY A 107 -6.14 3.25 19.08
N MET A 108 -7.21 3.08 18.31
CA MET A 108 -7.39 3.77 17.02
C MET A 108 -7.49 5.29 17.21
N THR A 109 -8.19 5.76 18.23
CA THR A 109 -8.31 7.19 18.56
C THR A 109 -6.94 7.80 18.86
N ARG A 110 -6.09 7.10 19.61
CA ARG A 110 -4.70 7.53 19.91
C ARG A 110 -3.86 7.58 18.64
N ILE A 111 -3.98 6.59 17.75
CA ILE A 111 -3.27 6.56 16.45
C ILE A 111 -3.67 7.77 15.60
N PHE A 112 -4.96 8.06 15.49
CA PHE A 112 -5.44 9.24 14.74
C PHE A 112 -4.94 10.56 15.35
N ALA A 113 -4.92 10.67 16.67
CA ALA A 113 -4.41 11.85 17.35
C ALA A 113 -2.93 12.09 17.01
N MET A 114 -2.08 11.05 17.05
CA MET A 114 -0.67 11.14 16.70
C MET A 114 -0.44 11.49 15.23
N LEU A 115 -1.21 10.90 14.32
CA LEU A 115 -1.16 11.23 12.88
C LEU A 115 -1.55 12.71 12.66
N ARG A 116 -2.63 13.18 13.29
CA ARG A 116 -3.09 14.55 13.19
C ARG A 116 -2.07 15.54 13.76
N GLU A 117 -1.49 15.23 14.92
CA GLU A 117 -0.48 16.08 15.54
C GLU A 117 0.77 16.22 14.69
N ARG A 118 1.30 15.09 14.19
CA ARG A 118 2.58 15.05 13.47
C ARG A 118 2.47 15.40 12.00
N CYS A 119 1.44 14.89 11.33
CA CYS A 119 1.30 15.00 9.86
C CYS A 119 0.30 16.08 9.44
N LYS A 120 -0.43 16.68 10.38
CA LYS A 120 -1.44 17.74 10.16
C LYS A 120 -2.58 17.30 9.23
N VAL A 121 -2.84 15.98 9.16
CA VAL A 121 -3.94 15.39 8.37
C VAL A 121 -4.86 14.62 9.30
N ASP A 122 -6.16 14.82 9.10
CA ASP A 122 -7.20 14.14 9.86
C ASP A 122 -7.74 12.94 9.04
N PHE A 123 -7.51 11.73 9.53
CA PHE A 123 -7.94 10.50 8.90
C PHE A 123 -9.29 9.98 9.41
N THR A 124 -9.95 10.68 10.34
CA THR A 124 -11.25 10.26 10.89
C THR A 124 -12.37 10.20 9.83
N HIS A 125 -12.21 10.97 8.75
CA HIS A 125 -13.15 10.98 7.62
C HIS A 125 -12.76 10.04 6.46
N TYR A 126 -11.66 9.33 6.60
CA TYR A 126 -11.27 8.32 5.60
C TYR A 126 -12.14 7.07 5.74
N LYS A 127 -12.26 6.29 4.63
CA LYS A 127 -12.99 5.03 4.67
C LYS A 127 -12.40 4.12 5.75
N PRO A 128 -13.15 3.74 6.80
CA PRO A 128 -12.62 3.01 7.95
C PRO A 128 -11.88 1.73 7.55
N SER A 129 -12.44 0.93 6.63
CA SER A 129 -11.81 -0.31 6.17
C SER A 129 -10.44 -0.09 5.49
N THR A 130 -10.20 1.07 4.89
CA THR A 130 -8.89 1.40 4.30
C THR A 130 -7.86 1.68 5.38
N VAL A 131 -8.24 2.48 6.39
CA VAL A 131 -7.35 2.83 7.49
C VAL A 131 -7.01 1.59 8.32
N THR A 132 -8.03 0.83 8.72
CA THR A 132 -7.88 -0.41 9.51
C THR A 132 -6.90 -1.35 8.83
N ARG A 133 -7.09 -1.67 7.55
CA ARG A 133 -6.19 -2.56 6.80
C ARG A 133 -4.73 -2.08 6.78
N ARG A 134 -4.49 -0.76 6.73
CA ARG A 134 -3.12 -0.22 6.75
C ARG A 134 -2.50 -0.26 8.15
N VAL A 135 -3.31 -0.01 9.17
CA VAL A 135 -2.89 -0.16 10.57
C VAL A 135 -2.54 -1.63 10.85
N ASP A 136 -3.42 -2.58 10.51
CA ASP A 136 -3.19 -4.02 10.67
C ASP A 136 -1.90 -4.48 10.00
N ARG A 137 -1.70 -4.04 8.77
CA ARG A 137 -0.48 -4.34 8.03
C ARG A 137 0.76 -3.82 8.77
N ARG A 138 0.72 -2.60 9.31
CA ARG A 138 1.86 -2.04 10.07
C ARG A 138 2.06 -2.75 11.40
N MET A 139 0.99 -3.15 12.06
CA MET A 139 1.05 -3.98 13.26
C MET A 139 1.75 -5.31 12.97
N THR A 140 1.34 -5.99 11.90
CA THR A 140 1.98 -7.23 11.45
C THR A 140 3.48 -7.06 11.19
N ILE A 141 3.87 -6.00 10.48
CA ILE A 141 5.28 -5.71 10.16
C ILE A 141 6.11 -5.41 11.41
N ASN A 142 5.52 -4.74 12.40
CA ASN A 142 6.19 -4.39 13.66
C ASN A 142 6.06 -5.48 14.73
N GLY A 143 5.38 -6.61 14.45
CA GLY A 143 5.24 -7.73 15.36
C GLY A 143 4.40 -7.39 16.61
N VAL A 144 3.42 -6.48 16.49
CA VAL A 144 2.50 -6.12 17.57
C VAL A 144 1.09 -6.65 17.29
N GLU A 145 0.39 -7.08 18.32
CA GLU A 145 -0.88 -7.82 18.18
C GLU A 145 -2.11 -6.95 18.40
N THR A 146 -2.00 -5.84 19.13
CA THR A 146 -3.12 -4.98 19.46
C THR A 146 -2.91 -3.53 19.00
N THR A 147 -4.00 -2.80 18.74
CA THR A 147 -3.95 -1.39 18.37
C THR A 147 -3.39 -0.53 19.50
N ASP A 148 -3.58 -0.93 20.74
CA ASP A 148 -3.04 -0.21 21.90
C ASP A 148 -1.51 -0.38 22.02
N GLU A 149 -1.00 -1.60 21.81
CA GLU A 149 0.45 -1.85 21.70
C GLU A 149 1.05 -1.07 20.53
N TYR A 150 0.35 -1.01 19.40
CA TYR A 150 0.82 -0.27 18.25
C TYR A 150 0.81 1.24 18.51
N ALA A 151 -0.19 1.78 19.20
CA ALA A 151 -0.19 3.17 19.62
C ALA A 151 0.99 3.51 20.55
N ASN A 152 1.34 2.61 21.49
CA ASN A 152 2.52 2.75 22.32
C ASN A 152 3.83 2.68 21.51
N HIS A 153 3.88 1.77 20.52
CA HIS A 153 5.00 1.67 19.59
C HIS A 153 5.19 2.96 18.79
N LEU A 154 4.12 3.54 18.25
CA LEU A 154 4.14 4.81 17.53
C LEU A 154 4.64 5.96 18.39
N GLN A 155 4.24 6.01 19.65
CA GLN A 155 4.66 7.03 20.60
C GLN A 155 6.17 6.97 20.86
N SER A 156 6.73 5.76 20.97
CA SER A 156 8.15 5.50 21.19
C SER A 156 8.98 5.62 19.91
N ASN A 157 8.36 5.50 18.75
CA ASN A 157 9.02 5.47 17.45
C ASN A 157 8.39 6.44 16.44
N PRO A 158 8.73 7.74 16.51
CA PRO A 158 8.15 8.75 15.64
C PRO A 158 8.39 8.56 14.13
N ALA A 159 9.42 7.78 13.75
CA ALA A 159 9.67 7.44 12.35
C ALA A 159 8.54 6.55 11.78
N GLU A 160 8.00 5.66 12.62
CA GLU A 160 6.90 4.78 12.25
C GLU A 160 5.60 5.54 11.95
N ILE A 161 5.32 6.64 12.66
CA ILE A 161 4.17 7.52 12.35
C ILE A 161 4.28 8.03 10.91
N THR A 162 5.48 8.41 10.48
CA THR A 162 5.71 8.89 9.10
C THR A 162 5.54 7.76 8.08
N THR A 163 5.92 6.55 8.44
CA THR A 163 5.75 5.36 7.60
C THR A 163 4.27 5.01 7.45
N LEU A 164 3.53 4.94 8.56
CA LEU A 164 2.08 4.73 8.54
C LEU A 164 1.37 5.82 7.71
N PHE A 165 1.72 7.08 7.91
CA PHE A 165 1.17 8.19 7.13
C PHE A 165 1.36 8.02 5.63
N ARG A 166 2.57 7.65 5.19
CA ARG A 166 2.84 7.37 3.78
C ARG A 166 2.01 6.22 3.25
N GLU A 167 1.81 5.16 4.03
CA GLU A 167 0.98 4.03 3.65
C GLU A 167 -0.50 4.40 3.52
N LEU A 168 -1.01 5.24 4.41
CA LEU A 168 -2.39 5.74 4.31
C LEU A 168 -2.61 6.60 3.07
N LEU A 169 -1.57 7.28 2.59
CA LEU A 169 -1.59 8.10 1.38
C LEU A 169 -1.23 7.34 0.09
N ILE A 170 -0.86 6.05 0.18
CA ILE A 170 -0.66 5.25 -1.04
C ILE A 170 -2.00 5.17 -1.78
N GLY A 171 -2.09 5.89 -2.88
CA GLY A 171 -3.26 5.90 -3.74
C GLY A 171 -3.48 4.53 -4.39
N VAL A 172 -4.45 3.78 -3.85
CA VAL A 172 -4.96 2.56 -4.49
C VAL A 172 -6.01 2.98 -5.50
N THR A 173 -5.57 3.60 -6.59
CA THR A 173 -6.52 3.99 -7.61
C THR A 173 -5.89 3.87 -9.00
N SER A 174 -6.72 3.53 -9.97
CA SER A 174 -6.39 3.58 -11.38
C SER A 174 -7.38 4.50 -12.09
N PHE A 175 -6.97 5.08 -13.20
CA PHE A 175 -7.80 6.06 -13.91
C PHE A 175 -9.18 5.48 -14.29
N PHE A 176 -9.25 4.21 -14.66
CA PHE A 176 -10.49 3.51 -15.03
C PHE A 176 -10.91 2.47 -13.99
N ARG A 177 -10.75 2.75 -12.70
CA ARG A 177 -11.02 1.78 -11.64
C ARG A 177 -12.47 1.28 -11.63
N ASP A 178 -13.43 2.18 -11.83
CA ASP A 178 -14.86 1.85 -11.83
C ASP A 178 -15.36 1.72 -13.28
N THR A 179 -15.02 0.60 -13.92
CA THR A 179 -15.26 0.36 -15.35
C THR A 179 -16.71 0.58 -15.75
N GLU A 180 -17.68 0.15 -14.94
CA GLU A 180 -19.11 0.34 -15.20
C GLU A 180 -19.51 1.83 -15.26
N VAL A 181 -18.92 2.65 -14.37
CA VAL A 181 -19.18 4.10 -14.37
C VAL A 181 -18.61 4.75 -15.64
N PHE A 182 -17.40 4.35 -16.05
CA PHE A 182 -16.80 4.85 -17.29
C PHE A 182 -17.56 4.40 -18.54
N GLU A 183 -18.05 3.16 -18.57
CA GLU A 183 -18.90 2.67 -19.66
C GLU A 183 -20.21 3.47 -19.74
N ARG A 184 -20.85 3.72 -18.62
CA ARG A 184 -22.06 4.54 -18.59
C ARG A 184 -21.81 5.99 -19.00
N LEU A 185 -20.69 6.57 -18.58
CA LEU A 185 -20.26 7.89 -19.07
C LEU A 185 -20.11 7.90 -20.58
N ARG A 186 -19.45 6.88 -21.15
CA ARG A 186 -19.18 6.77 -22.59
C ARG A 186 -20.44 6.58 -23.42
N THR A 187 -21.37 5.72 -22.96
CA THR A 187 -22.51 5.28 -23.75
C THR A 187 -23.76 6.16 -23.58
N GLU A 188 -23.95 6.76 -22.42
CA GLU A 188 -25.17 7.50 -22.10
C GLU A 188 -24.89 8.98 -21.84
N ILE A 189 -24.00 9.30 -20.88
CA ILE A 189 -23.93 10.65 -20.34
C ILE A 189 -23.24 11.63 -21.29
N ILE A 190 -22.06 11.24 -21.81
CA ILE A 190 -21.30 12.12 -22.72
C ILE A 190 -22.05 12.39 -24.03
N PRO A 191 -22.65 11.39 -24.71
CA PRO A 191 -23.45 11.66 -25.91
C PRO A 191 -24.62 12.64 -25.68
N ASN A 192 -25.37 12.44 -24.60
CA ASN A 192 -26.48 13.31 -24.23
C ASN A 192 -26.02 14.75 -23.91
N LEU A 193 -24.88 14.91 -23.26
CA LEU A 193 -24.31 16.24 -22.99
C LEU A 193 -23.85 16.93 -24.26
N VAL A 194 -23.25 16.20 -25.20
CA VAL A 194 -22.83 16.75 -26.51
C VAL A 194 -24.02 17.19 -27.34
N GLU A 195 -25.07 16.38 -27.41
CA GLU A 195 -26.32 16.73 -28.10
C GLU A 195 -26.99 17.97 -27.47
N SER A 196 -27.08 18.02 -26.15
CA SER A 196 -27.68 19.12 -25.41
C SER A 196 -26.90 20.43 -25.54
N ALA A 197 -25.59 20.34 -25.76
CA ALA A 197 -24.75 21.52 -25.90
C ALA A 197 -24.98 22.28 -27.20
N SER A 198 -25.55 21.66 -28.24
CA SER A 198 -25.90 22.30 -29.51
C SER A 198 -24.79 23.22 -30.08
N GLY A 199 -23.55 22.75 -30.04
CA GLY A 199 -22.38 23.51 -30.52
C GLY A 199 -21.79 24.53 -29.52
N ARG A 200 -22.32 24.61 -28.29
CA ARG A 200 -21.72 25.41 -27.22
C ARG A 200 -20.53 24.71 -26.60
N GLU A 201 -19.59 25.47 -26.00
CA GLU A 201 -18.43 24.94 -25.28
C GLU A 201 -18.89 24.12 -24.06
N LEU A 202 -18.37 22.89 -23.96
CA LEU A 202 -18.55 22.05 -22.79
C LEU A 202 -17.35 22.21 -21.85
N ARG A 203 -17.62 22.51 -20.58
CA ARG A 203 -16.60 22.55 -19.51
C ARG A 203 -16.81 21.41 -18.56
N LEU A 204 -15.82 20.55 -18.46
CA LEU A 204 -15.82 19.39 -17.60
C LEU A 204 -14.80 19.59 -16.46
N TRP A 205 -15.22 19.34 -15.24
CA TRP A 205 -14.35 19.35 -14.07
C TRP A 205 -14.38 17.97 -13.40
N VAL A 206 -13.21 17.33 -13.35
CA VAL A 206 -13.03 16.03 -12.70
C VAL A 206 -12.35 16.27 -11.36
N ALA A 207 -13.14 16.31 -10.28
CA ALA A 207 -12.63 16.46 -8.94
C ALA A 207 -11.95 15.17 -8.47
N GLY A 208 -10.75 15.27 -7.85
CA GLY A 208 -10.01 14.13 -7.35
C GLY A 208 -9.51 13.17 -8.43
N CYS A 209 -9.23 13.70 -9.63
CA CYS A 209 -8.67 12.91 -10.72
C CYS A 209 -7.36 12.26 -10.29
N SER A 210 -7.27 10.93 -10.42
CA SER A 210 -6.05 10.17 -10.15
C SER A 210 -5.24 9.99 -11.44
N THR A 211 -3.94 9.97 -11.29
CA THR A 211 -2.98 9.72 -12.38
C THR A 211 -2.49 8.27 -12.36
#